data_656ef451f22fbd09a455c43ef753fab2
#
_entry.id   656ef451f22fbd09a455c43ef753fab2
#
_cell.length_a   1.000
_cell.length_b   1.000
_cell.length_c   1.000
_cell.angle_alpha   90.00
_cell.angle_beta   90.00
_cell.angle_gamma   90.00
#
_symmetry.space_group_name_H-M   'P 1'
#
loop_
_entity.id
_entity.type
_entity.pdbx_description
1 polymer ?
#
loop_
_entity_poly.entity_id
_entity_poly.type
_entity_poly.pdbx_seq_one_letter_code
_entity_poly.pdbx_strand_id
1 'polypeptide(L)'
;LLIDNSGSMRGRPITIAAICADILSRTLERCSVKVEILGFTTKNWKGGQSREMWNKNGKPKTPGRLNDLRHIVYKDADTHWRQAKNNLGLMLKEGLLKENIDGEAISWAFKRIKKRKEERKILMVISDGAPVDDSTLSVNSGDFLEKHLKKIVKFIENKSDIEVLAIGIGHDVSRYYNKAIKITDVNELGDVMISQLSSLFETKKNITKRSEEHTSELQSPMYLVC
;
A
#
# COMPACT_ATOMS: atom_id res chain seq x y z
N LEU A 1 3.20 3.12 -4.13
CA LEU A 1 3.20 3.38 -2.69
C LEU A 1 1.83 3.88 -2.26
N LEU A 2 1.26 3.34 -1.21
CA LEU A 2 0.02 3.80 -0.58
C LEU A 2 0.32 4.20 0.87
N ILE A 3 0.12 5.45 1.22
CA ILE A 3 0.56 6.04 2.47
C ILE A 3 -0.65 6.42 3.31
N ASP A 4 -0.67 5.96 4.54
CA ASP A 4 -1.63 6.36 5.56
C ASP A 4 -1.41 7.83 5.95
N ASN A 5 -2.46 8.63 5.82
CA ASN A 5 -2.51 10.02 6.24
C ASN A 5 -3.53 10.20 7.38
N SER A 6 -3.57 9.24 8.31
CA SER A 6 -4.41 9.32 9.50
C SER A 6 -3.80 10.18 10.60
N GLY A 7 -4.59 10.49 11.61
CA GLY A 7 -4.18 11.34 12.73
C GLY A 7 -3.08 10.72 13.59
N SER A 8 -3.01 9.40 13.70
CA SER A 8 -1.95 8.65 14.39
C SER A 8 -0.59 8.83 13.72
N MET A 9 -0.57 9.01 12.40
CA MET A 9 0.65 9.30 11.63
C MET A 9 1.24 10.69 11.92
N ARG A 10 0.56 11.56 12.67
CA ARG A 10 1.04 12.93 12.93
C ARG A 10 2.42 12.96 13.58
N GLY A 11 3.24 13.91 13.13
CA GLY A 11 4.59 14.12 13.65
C GLY A 11 5.61 13.17 13.01
N ARG A 12 6.32 12.40 13.82
CA ARG A 12 7.42 11.54 13.35
C ARG A 12 6.99 10.48 12.31
N PRO A 13 5.88 9.74 12.47
CA PRO A 13 5.49 8.71 11.50
C PRO A 13 5.29 9.24 10.08
N ILE A 14 4.53 10.33 9.91
CA ILE A 14 4.27 10.87 8.56
C ILE A 14 5.54 11.48 7.94
N THR A 15 6.44 12.01 8.77
CA THR A 15 7.75 12.50 8.30
C THR A 15 8.60 11.35 7.78
N ILE A 16 8.65 10.22 8.50
CA ILE A 16 9.33 9.00 8.04
C ILE A 16 8.71 8.51 6.73
N ALA A 17 7.38 8.43 6.66
CA ALA A 17 6.69 8.00 5.46
C ALA A 17 7.00 8.89 4.23
N ALA A 18 7.06 10.20 4.42
CA ALA A 18 7.40 11.14 3.36
C ALA A 18 8.86 10.98 2.88
N ILE A 19 9.79 10.77 3.79
CA ILE A 19 11.21 10.49 3.48
C ILE A 19 11.32 9.15 2.73
N CYS A 20 10.62 8.11 3.19
CA CYS A 20 10.54 6.82 2.50
C CYS A 20 10.08 6.99 1.05
N ALA A 21 8.98 7.70 0.86
CA ALA A 21 8.40 7.93 -0.45
C ALA A 21 9.35 8.69 -1.38
N ASP A 22 10.05 9.69 -0.87
CA ASP A 22 11.05 10.47 -1.62
C ASP A 22 12.23 9.58 -2.06
N ILE A 23 12.85 8.87 -1.12
CA ILE A 23 14.00 7.99 -1.38
C ILE A 23 13.63 6.89 -2.38
N LEU A 24 12.51 6.19 -2.14
CA LEU A 24 12.03 5.12 -3.03
C LEU A 24 11.75 5.63 -4.43
N SER A 25 11.03 6.73 -4.55
CA SER A 25 10.69 7.29 -5.86
C SER A 25 11.95 7.66 -6.65
N ARG A 26 12.90 8.34 -6.03
CA ARG A 26 14.17 8.73 -6.66
C ARG A 26 15.01 7.52 -7.07
N THR A 27 15.11 6.53 -6.20
CA THR A 27 15.95 5.35 -6.43
C THR A 27 15.36 4.45 -7.51
N LEU A 28 14.06 4.16 -7.41
CA LEU A 28 13.38 3.27 -8.33
C LEU A 28 13.26 3.87 -9.75
N GLU A 29 13.02 5.17 -9.86
CA GLU A 29 13.00 5.83 -11.19
C GLU A 29 14.36 5.76 -11.89
N ARG A 30 15.48 5.82 -11.16
CA ARG A 30 16.82 5.60 -11.73
C ARG A 30 17.00 4.19 -12.28
N CYS A 31 16.26 3.23 -11.74
CA CYS A 31 16.23 1.84 -12.22
C CYS A 31 15.11 1.63 -13.27
N SER A 32 14.57 2.67 -13.86
CA SER A 32 13.48 2.63 -14.84
C SER A 32 12.19 1.98 -14.32
N VAL A 33 11.97 1.98 -13.01
CA VAL A 33 10.74 1.50 -12.37
C VAL A 33 9.76 2.66 -12.27
N LYS A 34 8.52 2.45 -12.72
CA LYS A 34 7.44 3.41 -12.55
C LYS A 34 6.95 3.42 -11.11
N VAL A 35 6.88 4.59 -10.51
CA VAL A 35 6.45 4.77 -9.12
C VAL A 35 5.25 5.69 -9.04
N GLU A 36 4.17 5.23 -8.45
CA GLU A 36 3.01 6.02 -8.08
C GLU A 36 2.97 6.21 -6.56
N ILE A 37 2.69 7.42 -6.08
CA ILE A 37 2.60 7.75 -4.65
C ILE A 37 1.20 8.24 -4.35
N LEU A 38 0.49 7.45 -3.56
CA LEU A 38 -0.89 7.63 -3.15
C LEU A 38 -0.98 7.87 -1.66
N GLY A 39 -1.97 8.63 -1.23
CA GLY A 39 -2.30 8.80 0.18
C GLY A 39 -3.77 8.57 0.45
N PHE A 40 -4.11 8.22 1.67
CA PHE A 40 -5.49 8.04 2.08
C PHE A 40 -5.76 8.52 3.50
N THR A 41 -6.94 9.08 3.70
CA THR A 41 -7.52 9.47 4.97
C THR A 41 -9.01 9.67 4.79
N THR A 42 -9.71 10.18 5.78
CA THR A 42 -11.10 10.64 5.65
C THR A 42 -11.18 12.16 5.43
N LYS A 43 -12.32 12.64 4.93
CA LYS A 43 -12.55 14.09 4.75
C LYS A 43 -12.77 14.78 6.09
N ASN A 44 -13.45 14.12 7.01
CA ASN A 44 -13.89 14.67 8.28
C ASN A 44 -13.45 13.78 9.44
N TRP A 45 -13.36 14.36 10.62
CA TRP A 45 -13.37 13.61 11.86
C TRP A 45 -14.81 13.18 12.17
N LYS A 46 -15.00 11.92 12.58
CA LYS A 46 -16.29 11.40 13.10
C LYS A 46 -17.48 11.56 12.15
N GLY A 47 -17.29 11.30 10.86
CA GLY A 47 -18.41 11.23 9.93
C GLY A 47 -18.26 12.12 8.70
N GLY A 48 -19.35 12.79 8.30
CA GLY A 48 -19.46 13.58 7.09
C GLY A 48 -20.80 13.34 6.41
N GLN A 49 -20.87 13.58 5.10
CA GLN A 49 -22.11 13.42 4.33
C GLN A 49 -22.69 12.00 4.43
N SER A 50 -21.81 10.99 4.46
CA SER A 50 -22.23 9.58 4.61
C SER A 50 -23.00 9.37 5.92
N ARG A 51 -22.53 9.94 7.03
CA ARG A 51 -23.23 9.87 8.33
C ARG A 51 -24.52 10.67 8.35
N GLU A 52 -24.51 11.87 7.75
CA GLU A 52 -25.72 12.69 7.63
C GLU A 52 -26.82 11.98 6.85
N MET A 53 -26.46 11.36 5.74
CA MET A 53 -27.40 10.57 4.92
C MET A 53 -27.96 9.38 5.70
N TRP A 54 -27.12 8.66 6.45
CA TRP A 54 -27.57 7.58 7.32
C TRP A 54 -28.56 8.06 8.39
N ASN A 55 -28.30 9.23 9.01
CA ASN A 55 -29.21 9.85 9.98
C ASN A 55 -30.57 10.20 9.34
N LYS A 56 -30.55 10.81 8.15
CA LYS A 56 -31.78 11.17 7.40
C LYS A 56 -32.60 9.95 6.97
N ASN A 57 -31.93 8.83 6.70
CA ASN A 57 -32.58 7.58 6.27
C ASN A 57 -33.05 6.70 7.45
N GLY A 58 -33.21 7.27 8.66
CA GLY A 58 -33.75 6.55 9.81
C GLY A 58 -32.77 5.60 10.49
N LYS A 59 -31.47 5.75 10.28
CA LYS A 59 -30.40 5.00 10.95
C LYS A 59 -30.52 3.48 10.80
N PRO A 60 -30.57 2.93 9.60
CA PRO A 60 -30.66 1.48 9.38
C PRO A 60 -29.52 0.76 10.11
N LYS A 61 -29.79 -0.47 10.58
CA LYS A 61 -28.80 -1.30 11.27
C LYS A 61 -27.67 -1.71 10.32
N THR A 62 -26.46 -1.80 10.83
CA THR A 62 -25.24 -2.24 10.09
C THR A 62 -25.04 -1.51 8.75
N PRO A 63 -24.90 -0.17 8.78
CA PRO A 63 -24.87 0.64 7.55
C PRO A 63 -23.57 0.50 6.75
N GLY A 64 -22.55 -0.12 7.31
CA GLY A 64 -21.20 -0.09 6.74
C GLY A 64 -20.46 1.19 7.07
N ARG A 65 -19.64 1.69 6.13
CA ARG A 65 -18.85 2.91 6.32
C ARG A 65 -19.72 4.16 6.46
N LEU A 66 -19.45 4.96 7.49
CA LEU A 66 -20.14 6.22 7.78
C LEU A 66 -19.24 7.47 7.76
N ASN A 67 -18.14 7.43 7.02
CA ASN A 67 -17.29 8.60 6.81
C ASN A 67 -16.98 8.77 5.31
N ASP A 68 -16.65 9.99 4.89
CA ASP A 68 -16.31 10.29 3.51
C ASP A 68 -14.81 10.08 3.29
N LEU A 69 -14.46 9.34 2.24
CA LEU A 69 -13.07 9.04 1.91
C LEU A 69 -12.37 10.23 1.27
N ARG A 70 -11.08 10.37 1.56
CA ARG A 70 -10.16 11.24 0.84
C ARG A 70 -8.97 10.40 0.34
N HIS A 71 -8.96 10.15 -0.95
CA HIS A 71 -7.87 9.50 -1.66
C HIS A 71 -7.06 10.57 -2.41
N ILE A 72 -5.75 10.54 -2.29
CA ILE A 72 -4.84 11.59 -2.76
C ILE A 72 -3.82 10.96 -3.70
N VAL A 73 -3.58 11.59 -4.84
CA VAL A 73 -2.49 11.26 -5.74
C VAL A 73 -1.39 12.31 -5.56
N TYR A 74 -0.34 11.97 -4.84
CA TYR A 74 0.82 12.85 -4.66
C TYR A 74 1.72 12.83 -5.89
N LYS A 75 1.89 11.65 -6.48
CA LYS A 75 2.64 11.46 -7.71
C LYS A 75 1.98 10.37 -8.55
N ASP A 76 1.63 10.70 -9.76
CA ASP A 76 1.19 9.72 -10.75
C ASP A 76 2.36 8.88 -11.27
N ALA A 77 2.10 7.67 -11.73
CA ALA A 77 3.11 6.74 -12.21
C ALA A 77 3.94 7.26 -13.41
N ASP A 78 3.34 8.08 -14.25
CA ASP A 78 3.97 8.61 -15.45
C ASP A 78 4.57 10.02 -15.25
N THR A 79 4.33 10.64 -14.09
CA THR A 79 4.95 11.91 -13.69
C THR A 79 6.33 11.67 -13.11
N HIS A 80 7.33 12.42 -13.55
CA HIS A 80 8.70 12.33 -13.03
C HIS A 80 8.78 12.84 -11.57
N TRP A 81 9.60 12.20 -10.72
CA TRP A 81 9.80 12.59 -9.33
C TRP A 81 10.12 14.09 -9.17
N ARG A 82 10.98 14.63 -10.03
CA ARG A 82 11.37 16.06 -9.98
C ARG A 82 10.18 17.02 -10.09
N GLN A 83 9.15 16.65 -10.82
CA GLN A 83 7.92 17.44 -10.97
C GLN A 83 7.00 17.29 -9.76
N ALA A 84 6.95 16.08 -9.17
CA ALA A 84 6.04 15.76 -8.08
C ALA A 84 6.62 16.00 -6.67
N LYS A 85 7.93 16.25 -6.53
CA LYS A 85 8.60 16.33 -5.20
C LYS A 85 7.94 17.32 -4.24
N ASN A 86 7.44 18.45 -4.73
CA ASN A 86 6.77 19.45 -3.90
C ASN A 86 5.43 18.95 -3.35
N ASN A 87 4.76 18.04 -4.07
CA ASN A 87 3.50 17.44 -3.61
C ASN A 87 3.71 16.53 -2.40
N LEU A 88 4.89 15.92 -2.26
CA LEU A 88 5.21 15.08 -1.10
C LEU A 88 5.20 15.89 0.20
N GLY A 89 5.60 17.16 0.15
CA GLY A 89 5.51 18.08 1.27
C GLY A 89 4.09 18.32 1.78
N LEU A 90 3.08 18.12 0.92
CA LEU A 90 1.67 18.24 1.32
C LEU A 90 1.25 17.16 2.33
N MET A 91 1.96 16.04 2.43
CA MET A 91 1.73 15.02 3.45
C MET A 91 1.90 15.59 4.86
N LEU A 92 2.77 16.57 5.02
CA LEU A 92 3.09 17.21 6.29
C LEU A 92 2.13 18.34 6.64
N LYS A 93 1.16 18.64 5.77
CA LYS A 93 0.22 19.75 5.98
C LYS A 93 -0.72 19.45 7.14
N GLU A 94 -0.71 20.33 8.14
CA GLU A 94 -1.66 20.27 9.24
C GLU A 94 -3.10 20.32 8.75
N GLY A 95 -3.98 19.56 9.39
CA GLY A 95 -5.39 19.47 9.04
C GLY A 95 -5.71 18.47 7.92
N LEU A 96 -4.72 17.92 7.22
CA LEU A 96 -4.94 16.84 6.28
C LEU A 96 -5.24 15.52 6.98
N LEU A 97 -4.50 15.22 8.04
CA LEU A 97 -4.53 13.94 8.76
C LEU A 97 -5.84 13.81 9.55
N LYS A 98 -6.60 12.74 9.29
CA LYS A 98 -7.90 12.44 9.91
C LYS A 98 -7.96 10.97 10.35
N GLU A 99 -9.04 10.28 10.04
CA GLU A 99 -9.22 8.85 10.33
C GLU A 99 -8.81 8.00 9.11
N ASN A 100 -8.67 6.67 9.28
CA ASN A 100 -8.19 5.77 8.24
C ASN A 100 -9.13 4.59 7.99
N ILE A 101 -9.43 4.35 6.71
CA ILE A 101 -10.26 3.23 6.21
C ILE A 101 -9.44 2.47 5.17
N ASP A 102 -8.51 1.68 5.65
CA ASP A 102 -7.43 1.04 4.88
C ASP A 102 -7.93 0.09 3.81
N GLY A 103 -8.94 -0.73 4.12
CA GLY A 103 -9.46 -1.72 3.16
C GLY A 103 -9.97 -1.09 1.86
N GLU A 104 -10.71 0.05 1.95
CA GLU A 104 -11.17 0.76 0.77
C GLU A 104 -10.03 1.48 0.05
N ALA A 105 -9.06 2.01 0.79
CA ALA A 105 -7.87 2.66 0.23
C ALA A 105 -7.01 1.66 -0.56
N ILE A 106 -6.77 0.47 -0.02
CA ILE A 106 -6.04 -0.61 -0.70
C ILE A 106 -6.81 -1.08 -1.94
N SER A 107 -8.14 -1.22 -1.85
CA SER A 107 -8.98 -1.57 -2.99
C SER A 107 -8.89 -0.52 -4.12
N TRP A 108 -8.84 0.77 -3.76
CA TRP A 108 -8.63 1.86 -4.72
C TRP A 108 -7.25 1.81 -5.36
N ALA A 109 -6.19 1.66 -4.58
CA ALA A 109 -4.81 1.53 -5.09
C ALA A 109 -4.65 0.29 -5.99
N PHE A 110 -5.25 -0.84 -5.58
CA PHE A 110 -5.28 -2.06 -6.38
C PHE A 110 -5.93 -1.84 -7.75
N LYS A 111 -7.07 -1.15 -7.82
CA LYS A 111 -7.73 -0.83 -9.09
C LYS A 111 -6.87 0.06 -10.00
N ARG A 112 -6.04 0.93 -9.43
CA ARG A 112 -5.10 1.77 -10.18
C ARG A 112 -3.95 0.95 -10.74
N ILE A 113 -3.24 0.21 -9.89
CA ILE A 113 -2.07 -0.58 -10.30
C ILE A 113 -2.44 -1.73 -11.25
N LYS A 114 -3.64 -2.31 -11.11
CA LYS A 114 -4.14 -3.36 -12.00
C LYS A 114 -4.29 -2.89 -13.46
N LYS A 115 -4.57 -1.61 -13.68
CA LYS A 115 -4.70 -1.02 -15.02
C LYS A 115 -3.34 -0.81 -15.72
N ARG A 116 -2.24 -0.92 -15.00
CA ARG A 116 -0.90 -0.72 -15.51
C ARG A 116 -0.48 -1.88 -16.42
N LYS A 117 0.38 -1.57 -17.41
CA LYS A 117 0.87 -2.54 -18.41
C LYS A 117 2.17 -3.22 -17.96
N GLU A 118 2.83 -2.66 -16.95
CA GLU A 118 4.07 -3.20 -16.42
C GLU A 118 3.88 -4.67 -15.98
N GLU A 119 4.84 -5.51 -16.30
CA GLU A 119 4.78 -6.95 -16.06
C GLU A 119 4.74 -7.27 -14.56
N ARG A 120 5.63 -6.66 -13.79
CA ARG A 120 5.68 -6.82 -12.34
C ARG A 120 5.04 -5.64 -11.63
N LYS A 121 4.17 -5.93 -10.67
CA LYS A 121 3.39 -4.93 -9.93
C LYS A 121 3.51 -5.18 -8.44
N ILE A 122 3.93 -4.15 -7.71
CA ILE A 122 4.10 -4.21 -6.26
C ILE A 122 3.29 -3.08 -5.62
N LEU A 123 2.36 -3.43 -4.75
CA LEU A 123 1.62 -2.50 -3.91
C LEU A 123 2.27 -2.45 -2.52
N MET A 124 2.97 -1.36 -2.24
CA MET A 124 3.59 -1.14 -0.94
C MET A 124 2.72 -0.20 -0.11
N VAL A 125 2.31 -0.66 1.07
CA VAL A 125 1.48 0.10 2.02
C VAL A 125 2.34 0.57 3.17
N ILE A 126 2.24 1.85 3.52
CA ILE A 126 2.92 2.46 4.67
C ILE A 126 1.86 2.94 5.64
N SER A 127 1.82 2.37 6.84
CA SER A 127 0.83 2.66 7.88
C SER A 127 1.46 2.49 9.27
N ASP A 128 0.84 3.09 10.29
CA ASP A 128 1.26 2.95 11.68
C ASP A 128 0.39 1.99 12.50
N GLY A 129 -0.58 1.29 11.90
CA GLY A 129 -1.35 0.33 12.67
C GLY A 129 -2.71 -0.08 12.12
N ALA A 130 -3.69 -0.08 13.00
CA ALA A 130 -5.04 -0.57 12.71
C ALA A 130 -5.91 0.49 11.99
N PRO A 131 -6.85 0.05 11.14
CA PRO A 131 -7.85 0.96 10.58
C PRO A 131 -8.80 1.45 11.67
N VAL A 132 -8.97 2.76 11.76
CA VAL A 132 -9.82 3.42 12.78
C VAL A 132 -10.67 4.51 12.12
N ASP A 133 -11.99 4.39 12.28
CA ASP A 133 -12.97 5.42 11.98
C ASP A 133 -14.10 5.36 13.00
N ASP A 134 -14.14 6.32 13.90
CA ASP A 134 -15.09 6.35 15.02
C ASP A 134 -16.54 6.27 14.56
N SER A 135 -16.87 6.95 13.48
CA SER A 135 -18.23 6.96 12.96
C SER A 135 -18.69 5.59 12.49
N THR A 136 -17.83 4.88 11.77
CA THR A 136 -18.10 3.53 11.28
C THR A 136 -18.15 2.52 12.41
N LEU A 137 -17.17 2.58 13.34
CA LEU A 137 -17.07 1.64 14.44
C LEU A 137 -18.17 1.82 15.50
N SER A 138 -18.74 3.03 15.62
CA SER A 138 -19.83 3.30 16.58
C SER A 138 -21.14 2.54 16.29
N VAL A 139 -21.32 2.04 15.07
CA VAL A 139 -22.60 1.44 14.60
C VAL A 139 -22.41 0.09 13.91
N ASN A 140 -21.18 -0.37 13.76
CA ASN A 140 -20.81 -1.68 13.25
C ASN A 140 -20.05 -2.48 14.34
N SER A 141 -19.67 -3.72 14.06
CA SER A 141 -18.81 -4.47 14.97
C SER A 141 -17.44 -3.78 15.12
N GLY A 142 -16.84 -3.82 16.31
CA GLY A 142 -15.54 -3.19 16.57
C GLY A 142 -14.40 -3.67 15.68
N ASP A 143 -14.54 -4.85 15.06
CA ASP A 143 -13.59 -5.44 14.13
C ASP A 143 -13.98 -5.27 12.63
N PHE A 144 -15.01 -4.48 12.35
CA PHE A 144 -15.56 -4.31 10.99
C PHE A 144 -14.50 -3.88 9.98
N LEU A 145 -13.75 -2.81 10.29
CA LEU A 145 -12.72 -2.26 9.41
C LEU A 145 -11.52 -3.22 9.28
N GLU A 146 -11.13 -3.86 10.37
CA GLU A 146 -10.04 -4.84 10.37
C GLU A 146 -10.38 -6.08 9.54
N LYS A 147 -11.58 -6.62 9.68
CA LYS A 147 -12.07 -7.74 8.87
C LYS A 147 -12.10 -7.39 7.39
N HIS A 148 -12.54 -6.17 7.06
CA HIS A 148 -12.56 -5.70 5.68
C HIS A 148 -11.13 -5.58 5.12
N LEU A 149 -10.20 -4.98 5.86
CA LEU A 149 -8.79 -4.88 5.49
C LEU A 149 -8.21 -6.27 5.18
N LYS A 150 -8.32 -7.21 6.12
CA LYS A 150 -7.82 -8.59 5.95
C LYS A 150 -8.42 -9.29 4.73
N LYS A 151 -9.72 -9.08 4.48
CA LYS A 151 -10.40 -9.65 3.31
C LYS A 151 -9.82 -9.13 2.00
N ILE A 152 -9.60 -7.82 1.90
CA ILE A 152 -9.06 -7.18 0.69
C ILE A 152 -7.60 -7.59 0.45
N VAL A 153 -6.75 -7.56 1.48
CA VAL A 153 -5.36 -7.99 1.37
C VAL A 153 -5.28 -9.44 0.91
N LYS A 154 -6.01 -10.36 1.57
CA LYS A 154 -6.07 -11.78 1.20
C LYS A 154 -6.57 -12.00 -0.24
N PHE A 155 -7.54 -11.20 -0.69
CA PHE A 155 -8.00 -11.26 -2.06
C PHE A 155 -6.90 -10.89 -3.06
N ILE A 156 -6.17 -9.81 -2.80
CA ILE A 156 -5.09 -9.36 -3.70
C ILE A 156 -3.96 -10.37 -3.73
N GLU A 157 -3.49 -10.83 -2.57
CA GLU A 157 -2.38 -11.78 -2.44
C GLU A 157 -2.67 -13.14 -3.09
N ASN A 158 -3.94 -13.63 -3.03
CA ASN A 158 -4.30 -14.98 -3.50
C ASN A 158 -4.95 -15.01 -4.88
N LYS A 159 -5.46 -13.88 -5.38
CA LYS A 159 -6.29 -13.82 -6.60
C LYS A 159 -5.74 -12.85 -7.66
N SER A 160 -4.55 -12.30 -7.45
CA SER A 160 -3.90 -11.44 -8.43
C SER A 160 -2.39 -11.69 -8.50
N ASP A 161 -1.77 -11.19 -9.55
CA ASP A 161 -0.31 -11.14 -9.79
C ASP A 161 0.37 -9.96 -9.08
N ILE A 162 -0.37 -9.19 -8.28
CA ILE A 162 0.15 -8.02 -7.59
C ILE A 162 0.72 -8.44 -6.23
N GLU A 163 2.00 -8.18 -6.03
CA GLU A 163 2.65 -8.40 -4.74
C GLU A 163 2.26 -7.30 -3.76
N VAL A 164 1.88 -7.68 -2.53
CA VAL A 164 1.59 -6.73 -1.45
C VAL A 164 2.71 -6.77 -0.43
N LEU A 165 3.24 -5.61 -0.08
CA LEU A 165 4.24 -5.42 0.96
C LEU A 165 3.77 -4.29 1.89
N ALA A 166 3.89 -4.49 3.21
CA ALA A 166 3.56 -3.44 4.18
C ALA A 166 4.78 -2.99 4.97
N ILE A 167 4.83 -1.69 5.25
CA ILE A 167 5.80 -1.07 6.14
C ILE A 167 5.03 -0.47 7.31
N GLY A 168 5.22 -1.05 8.49
CA GLY A 168 4.67 -0.55 9.74
C GLY A 168 5.61 0.45 10.39
N ILE A 169 5.16 1.68 10.61
CA ILE A 169 5.96 2.71 11.29
C ILE A 169 5.61 2.71 12.78
N GLY A 170 6.58 2.30 13.60
CA GLY A 170 6.40 2.18 15.05
C GLY A 170 5.61 0.96 15.49
N HIS A 171 4.74 0.41 14.66
CA HIS A 171 3.87 -0.71 14.96
C HIS A 171 4.09 -1.90 14.02
N ASP A 172 3.79 -3.10 14.51
CA ASP A 172 3.80 -4.31 13.71
C ASP A 172 2.46 -4.47 12.97
N VAL A 173 2.54 -4.57 11.65
CA VAL A 173 1.39 -4.77 10.75
C VAL A 173 1.30 -6.19 10.16
N SER A 174 2.15 -7.12 10.61
CA SER A 174 2.22 -8.52 10.14
C SER A 174 0.90 -9.28 10.33
N ARG A 175 0.04 -8.84 11.27
CA ARG A 175 -1.30 -9.41 11.46
C ARG A 175 -2.27 -9.16 10.30
N TYR A 176 -1.92 -8.24 9.39
CA TYR A 176 -2.75 -7.88 8.23
C TYR A 176 -2.14 -8.31 6.89
N TYR A 177 -0.80 -8.37 6.81
CA TYR A 177 -0.06 -8.59 5.57
C TYR A 177 0.92 -9.75 5.71
N ASN A 178 1.02 -10.60 4.70
CA ASN A 178 1.95 -11.73 4.71
C ASN A 178 3.42 -11.27 4.63
N LYS A 179 3.67 -10.18 3.88
CA LYS A 179 4.98 -9.54 3.79
C LYS A 179 4.90 -8.20 4.50
N ALA A 180 5.42 -8.14 5.72
CA ALA A 180 5.42 -6.93 6.55
C ALA A 180 6.80 -6.66 7.14
N ILE A 181 7.14 -5.38 7.23
CA ILE A 181 8.38 -4.88 7.82
C ILE A 181 7.99 -3.83 8.84
N LYS A 182 8.65 -3.84 9.99
CA LYS A 182 8.53 -2.78 10.99
C LYS A 182 9.74 -1.86 10.94
N ILE A 183 9.49 -0.55 10.96
CA ILE A 183 10.50 0.50 11.05
C ILE A 183 10.21 1.34 12.28
N THR A 184 11.20 1.49 13.16
CA THR A 184 11.06 2.30 14.38
C THR A 184 11.81 3.62 14.30
N ASP A 185 12.90 3.66 13.52
CA ASP A 185 13.73 4.85 13.36
C ASP A 185 14.02 5.18 11.89
N VAL A 186 14.24 6.49 11.61
CA VAL A 186 14.66 6.99 10.28
C VAL A 186 15.99 6.40 9.86
N ASN A 187 16.89 6.13 10.82
CA ASN A 187 18.22 5.57 10.56
C ASN A 187 18.15 4.12 10.06
N GLU A 188 17.14 3.34 10.50
CA GLU A 188 16.90 1.97 10.02
C GLU A 188 16.32 1.95 8.60
N LEU A 189 15.73 3.08 8.19
CA LEU A 189 14.99 3.18 6.93
C LEU A 189 15.87 2.83 5.74
N GLY A 190 17.09 3.37 5.66
CA GLY A 190 18.00 3.15 4.54
C GLY A 190 18.37 1.67 4.39
N ASP A 191 18.78 1.03 5.46
CA ASP A 191 19.23 -0.35 5.46
C ASP A 191 18.06 -1.34 5.22
N VAL A 192 16.93 -1.12 5.88
CA VAL A 192 15.73 -1.93 5.71
C VAL A 192 15.21 -1.82 4.27
N MET A 193 15.20 -0.62 3.69
CA MET A 193 14.72 -0.41 2.33
C MET A 193 15.67 -1.00 1.29
N ILE A 194 16.98 -0.87 1.46
CA ILE A 194 17.98 -1.48 0.57
C ILE A 194 17.87 -3.00 0.63
N SER A 195 17.81 -3.57 1.84
CA SER A 195 17.64 -5.01 2.04
C SER A 195 16.38 -5.56 1.38
N GLN A 196 15.24 -4.89 1.56
CA GLN A 196 13.96 -5.33 0.99
C GLN A 196 13.89 -5.13 -0.52
N LEU A 197 14.42 -4.05 -1.06
CA LEU A 197 14.53 -3.87 -2.50
C LEU A 197 15.44 -4.94 -3.11
N SER A 198 16.59 -5.23 -2.49
CA SER A 198 17.48 -6.30 -2.94
C SER A 198 16.76 -7.65 -2.97
N SER A 199 16.07 -8.03 -1.89
CA SER A 199 15.32 -9.28 -1.83
C SER A 199 14.19 -9.37 -2.87
N LEU A 200 13.52 -8.27 -3.15
CA LEU A 200 12.50 -8.19 -4.19
C LEU A 200 13.09 -8.43 -5.60
N PHE A 201 14.31 -7.95 -5.86
CA PHE A 201 14.97 -8.15 -7.15
C PHE A 201 15.66 -9.54 -7.27
N GLU A 202 16.20 -10.10 -6.19
CA GLU A 202 16.83 -11.43 -6.16
C GLU A 202 15.86 -12.56 -6.42
N THR A 203 14.64 -12.48 -5.96
CA THR A 203 13.62 -13.53 -6.18
C THR A 203 13.34 -13.80 -7.66
N LYS A 204 13.55 -12.81 -8.55
CA LYS A 204 13.38 -13.01 -10.01
C LYS A 204 14.56 -13.75 -10.67
N LYS A 205 15.79 -13.59 -10.18
CA LYS A 205 16.97 -14.28 -10.74
C LYS A 205 16.87 -15.80 -10.60
N ASN A 206 16.31 -16.27 -9.50
CA ASN A 206 16.18 -17.71 -9.25
C ASN A 206 15.08 -18.37 -10.09
N ILE A 207 14.01 -17.64 -10.48
CA ILE A 207 12.95 -18.17 -11.34
C ILE A 207 13.45 -18.29 -12.79
N THR A 208 14.17 -17.29 -13.28
CA THR A 208 14.72 -17.30 -14.64
C THR A 208 15.79 -18.40 -14.81
N LYS A 209 16.67 -18.58 -13.81
CA LYS A 209 17.66 -19.68 -13.83
C LYS A 209 16.99 -21.06 -13.84
N ARG A 210 15.92 -21.25 -13.09
CA ARG A 210 15.20 -22.52 -13.01
C ARG A 210 14.45 -22.86 -14.30
N SER A 211 13.98 -21.87 -15.06
CA SER A 211 13.37 -22.06 -16.39
C SER A 211 14.41 -22.32 -17.47
N GLU A 212 15.61 -21.76 -17.37
CA GLU A 212 16.71 -22.00 -18.31
C GLU A 212 17.36 -23.38 -18.10
N GLU A 213 17.49 -23.86 -16.86
CA GLU A 213 17.95 -25.21 -16.55
C GLU A 213 16.96 -26.27 -17.03
N HIS A 214 15.66 -26.06 -16.96
CA HIS A 214 14.65 -26.99 -17.47
C HIS A 214 14.58 -27.04 -19.01
N THR A 215 14.98 -25.97 -19.69
CA THR A 215 15.02 -25.94 -21.17
C THR A 215 16.29 -26.62 -21.72
N SER A 216 17.38 -26.63 -20.96
CA SER A 216 18.63 -27.29 -21.39
C SER A 216 18.61 -28.80 -21.22
N GLU A 217 17.80 -29.36 -20.31
CA GLU A 217 17.66 -30.83 -20.14
C GLU A 217 16.79 -31.51 -21.22
N LEU A 218 16.03 -30.73 -22.01
CA LEU A 218 15.18 -31.26 -23.08
C LEU A 218 15.86 -31.33 -24.47
N GLN A 219 17.14 -30.96 -24.56
CA GLN A 219 17.91 -31.04 -25.81
C GLN A 219 19.06 -32.06 -25.73
N SER A 220 18.77 -33.30 -25.37
CA SER A 220 19.67 -34.41 -25.68
C SER A 220 19.23 -35.05 -26.99
N PRO A 221 20.09 -35.13 -28.01
CA PRO A 221 19.73 -35.77 -29.26
C PRO A 221 19.64 -37.30 -29.09
N MET A 222 18.47 -37.86 -29.38
CA MET A 222 18.31 -39.30 -29.57
C MET A 222 19.09 -39.72 -30.81
N TYR A 223 20.18 -40.45 -30.63
CA TYR A 223 20.79 -41.24 -31.72
C TYR A 223 19.97 -42.49 -31.94
N LEU A 224 19.33 -42.58 -33.10
CA LEU A 224 18.83 -43.83 -33.65
C LEU A 224 20.03 -44.56 -34.27
N VAL A 225 20.31 -45.78 -33.82
CA VAL A 225 21.18 -46.74 -34.52
C VAL A 225 20.28 -47.79 -35.17
N CYS A 226 20.45 -47.96 -36.45
CA CYS A 226 19.84 -49.03 -37.27
C CYS A 226 20.30 -50.42 -36.84
#